data_921815028394b8f5b226fb641821e385
#
_entry.id   921815028394b8f5b226fb641821e385
#
_cell.length_a   1.000
_cell.length_b   1.000
_cell.length_c   1.000
_cell.angle_alpha   90.00
_cell.angle_beta   90.00
_cell.angle_gamma   90.00
#
_symmetry.space_group_name_H-M   'P 1'
#
loop_
_entity.id
_entity.type
_entity.pdbx_description
1 polymer ?
#
loop_
_entity_poly.entity_id
_entity_poly.type
_entity_poly.pdbx_seq_one_letter_code
_entity_poly.pdbx_strand_id
1 'polypeptide(L)'
;MRNHTSLPIFILLGLTDDPPMQVLIFIFLFASYTLSVTGNLTIIILTLVDSHLKTAMYFFLKNFSFLETLFTMVCIPRFLYSLSTGDKNISYNACFSQIFLIFVFAATEFFLLAIMSYDLYVAICKPLHYATIMNSRVCRRLVICCWIAGCLVIFPPASLGLELEFCDSNIIDHFFCDAFPVLKISCSDTWFLEQMVFTVAVLTVIGTFLCVILSYTYIIKAIIKLPLTQQKMKAFSTCSSHLIVVSITCGSCIFIYVKPSAKDEVEINKCVLVLTTSVAPMLNPFIYSLRNKQVKQTFTDLIKRISLVFKEIKEC
;
A
#
# COMPACT_ATOMS: atom_id res chain seq x y z
N MET A 1 -30.73 -0.59 33.61
CA MET A 1 -29.92 0.61 33.40
C MET A 1 -28.49 0.11 33.13
N ARG A 2 -28.09 -0.06 31.87
CA ARG A 2 -26.69 -0.39 31.52
C ARG A 2 -25.86 0.88 31.74
N ASN A 3 -24.93 0.80 32.68
CA ASN A 3 -23.91 1.84 32.86
C ASN A 3 -23.27 2.14 31.53
N HIS A 4 -23.02 3.41 31.22
CA HIS A 4 -22.14 3.87 30.17
C HIS A 4 -20.74 3.31 30.45
N THR A 5 -20.49 2.10 30.00
CA THR A 5 -19.16 1.51 30.04
C THR A 5 -18.28 2.29 29.09
N SER A 6 -17.19 2.82 29.63
CA SER A 6 -16.09 3.39 28.83
C SER A 6 -15.80 2.42 27.67
N LEU A 7 -15.63 2.97 26.44
CA LEU A 7 -15.25 2.20 25.28
C LEU A 7 -14.04 1.31 25.61
N PRO A 8 -14.03 0.03 25.21
CA PRO A 8 -13.00 -0.91 25.62
C PRO A 8 -11.60 -0.44 25.15
N ILE A 9 -10.60 -0.71 25.99
CA ILE A 9 -9.21 -0.60 25.62
C ILE A 9 -8.76 -2.00 25.18
N PHE A 10 -8.23 -2.11 23.97
CA PHE A 10 -7.68 -3.36 23.45
C PHE A 10 -6.19 -3.50 23.80
N ILE A 11 -5.71 -4.73 23.88
CA ILE A 11 -4.32 -5.07 24.13
C ILE A 11 -3.77 -5.84 22.92
N LEU A 12 -2.78 -5.27 22.23
CA LEU A 12 -2.11 -5.90 21.09
C LEU A 12 -0.96 -6.79 21.61
N LEU A 13 -0.98 -8.09 21.32
CA LEU A 13 0.07 -9.00 21.78
C LEU A 13 1.41 -8.76 21.07
N GLY A 14 1.37 -8.31 19.82
CA GLY A 14 2.58 -8.12 19.02
C GLY A 14 2.98 -9.39 18.26
N LEU A 15 4.27 -9.51 17.91
CA LEU A 15 4.82 -10.65 17.17
C LEU A 15 5.52 -11.66 18.08
N THR A 16 6.10 -11.23 19.19
CA THR A 16 6.86 -12.07 20.11
C THR A 16 6.98 -11.42 21.47
N ASP A 17 7.13 -12.23 22.51
CA ASP A 17 7.43 -11.77 23.88
C ASP A 17 8.92 -11.90 24.24
N ASP A 18 9.77 -12.44 23.34
CA ASP A 18 11.22 -12.57 23.54
C ASP A 18 11.92 -11.21 23.37
N PRO A 19 12.56 -10.65 24.43
CA PRO A 19 13.15 -9.32 24.38
C PRO A 19 14.25 -9.14 23.33
N PRO A 20 15.22 -10.05 23.11
CA PRO A 20 16.19 -9.97 22.02
C PRO A 20 15.52 -9.87 20.64
N MET A 21 14.47 -10.67 20.41
CA MET A 21 13.74 -10.66 19.16
C MET A 21 12.95 -9.37 18.98
N GLN A 22 12.38 -8.80 20.04
CA GLN A 22 11.69 -7.50 19.99
C GLN A 22 12.64 -6.37 19.55
N VAL A 23 13.88 -6.36 20.04
CA VAL A 23 14.91 -5.39 19.63
C VAL A 23 15.25 -5.54 18.14
N LEU A 24 15.43 -6.77 17.68
CA LEU A 24 15.71 -7.05 16.26
C LEU A 24 14.56 -6.58 15.34
N ILE A 25 13.32 -6.90 15.73
CA ILE A 25 12.11 -6.47 15.01
C ILE A 25 12.00 -4.94 15.02
N PHE A 26 12.29 -4.29 16.15
CA PHE A 26 12.27 -2.82 16.23
C PHE A 26 13.26 -2.18 15.24
N ILE A 27 14.52 -2.65 15.23
CA ILE A 27 15.56 -2.13 14.31
C ILE A 27 15.13 -2.34 12.86
N PHE A 28 14.64 -3.53 12.52
CA PHE A 28 14.18 -3.85 11.17
C PHE A 28 13.01 -2.97 10.74
N LEU A 29 11.99 -2.83 11.57
CA LEU A 29 10.81 -2.02 11.27
C LEU A 29 11.12 -0.53 11.22
N PHE A 30 12.00 -0.03 12.11
CA PHE A 30 12.43 1.36 12.10
C PHE A 30 13.20 1.70 10.81
N ALA A 31 14.11 0.82 10.41
CA ALA A 31 14.85 0.99 9.14
C ALA A 31 13.90 0.93 7.93
N SER A 32 13.01 -0.06 7.88
CA SER A 32 12.03 -0.21 6.80
C SER A 32 11.07 0.98 6.72
N TYR A 33 10.57 1.47 7.86
CA TYR A 33 9.72 2.66 7.96
C TYR A 33 10.43 3.90 7.41
N THR A 34 11.65 4.15 7.87
CA THR A 34 12.44 5.31 7.45
C THR A 34 12.73 5.25 5.95
N LEU A 35 13.13 4.11 5.43
CA LEU A 35 13.39 3.92 4.00
C LEU A 35 12.12 4.04 3.15
N SER A 36 10.99 3.50 3.63
CA SER A 36 9.70 3.63 2.95
C SER A 36 9.27 5.10 2.85
N VAL A 37 9.22 5.81 3.97
CA VAL A 37 8.78 7.20 4.00
C VAL A 37 9.72 8.10 3.20
N THR A 38 11.03 8.01 3.41
CA THR A 38 12.01 8.84 2.68
C THR A 38 12.03 8.52 1.18
N GLY A 39 11.95 7.25 0.79
CA GLY A 39 11.94 6.84 -0.61
C GLY A 39 10.69 7.33 -1.34
N ASN A 40 9.51 7.15 -0.76
CA ASN A 40 8.25 7.60 -1.35
C ASN A 40 8.17 9.14 -1.40
N LEU A 41 8.57 9.85 -0.34
CA LEU A 41 8.65 11.32 -0.34
C LEU A 41 9.64 11.82 -1.40
N THR A 42 10.76 11.14 -1.60
CA THR A 42 11.71 11.48 -2.67
C THR A 42 11.06 11.42 -4.04
N ILE A 43 10.29 10.36 -4.35
CA ILE A 43 9.55 10.28 -5.62
C ILE A 43 8.56 11.43 -5.76
N ILE A 44 7.81 11.75 -4.70
CA ILE A 44 6.85 12.86 -4.71
C ILE A 44 7.57 14.17 -5.03
N ILE A 45 8.68 14.47 -4.35
CA ILE A 45 9.47 15.69 -4.56
C ILE A 45 10.02 15.76 -5.98
N LEU A 46 10.65 14.68 -6.49
CA LEU A 46 11.21 14.63 -7.83
C LEU A 46 10.14 14.92 -8.90
N THR A 47 8.95 14.34 -8.76
CA THR A 47 7.83 14.56 -9.70
C THR A 47 7.23 15.96 -9.63
N LEU A 48 7.43 16.70 -8.53
CA LEU A 48 6.98 18.07 -8.38
C LEU A 48 8.01 19.07 -8.95
N VAL A 49 9.31 18.80 -8.74
CA VAL A 49 10.40 19.72 -9.09
C VAL A 49 10.78 19.62 -10.58
N ASP A 50 10.83 18.40 -11.13
CA ASP A 50 11.29 18.21 -12.51
C ASP A 50 10.13 18.27 -13.51
N SER A 51 10.25 19.19 -14.49
CA SER A 51 9.28 19.35 -15.58
C SER A 51 9.23 18.16 -16.53
N HIS A 52 10.31 17.39 -16.66
CA HIS A 52 10.37 16.19 -17.50
C HIS A 52 9.57 15.01 -16.91
N LEU A 53 9.26 15.06 -15.61
CA LEU A 53 8.44 14.06 -14.91
C LEU A 53 6.94 14.42 -14.86
N LYS A 54 6.46 15.31 -15.75
CA LYS A 54 5.03 15.75 -15.80
C LYS A 54 4.18 14.92 -16.77
N THR A 55 4.44 13.63 -16.91
CA THR A 55 3.59 12.72 -17.69
C THR A 55 2.55 12.03 -16.81
N ALA A 56 1.51 11.42 -17.43
CA ALA A 56 0.47 10.70 -16.70
C ALA A 56 1.04 9.57 -15.84
N MET A 57 2.00 8.82 -16.36
CA MET A 57 2.70 7.75 -15.61
C MET A 57 3.28 8.26 -14.28
N TYR A 58 4.02 9.39 -14.30
CA TYR A 58 4.61 9.95 -13.08
C TYR A 58 3.56 10.59 -12.17
N PHE A 59 2.46 11.07 -12.74
CA PHE A 59 1.32 11.55 -11.94
C PHE A 59 0.71 10.41 -11.12
N PHE A 60 0.49 9.24 -11.72
CA PHE A 60 0.01 8.05 -10.99
C PHE A 60 1.05 7.55 -9.99
N LEU A 61 2.31 7.49 -10.37
CA LEU A 61 3.41 7.09 -9.48
C LEU A 61 3.50 8.00 -8.24
N LYS A 62 3.35 9.32 -8.41
CA LYS A 62 3.29 10.27 -7.28
C LYS A 62 2.14 9.96 -6.33
N ASN A 63 0.95 9.69 -6.86
CA ASN A 63 -0.22 9.37 -6.03
C ASN A 63 -0.08 8.01 -5.34
N PHE A 64 0.53 7.04 -6.02
CA PHE A 64 0.86 5.76 -5.44
C PHE A 64 1.86 5.90 -4.29
N SER A 65 2.95 6.66 -4.46
CA SER A 65 3.92 6.95 -3.40
C SER A 65 3.31 7.72 -2.23
N PHE A 66 2.35 8.60 -2.48
CA PHE A 66 1.60 9.29 -1.43
C PHE A 66 0.75 8.29 -0.62
N LEU A 67 0.04 7.40 -1.30
CA LEU A 67 -0.76 6.34 -0.67
C LEU A 67 0.12 5.42 0.19
N GLU A 68 1.26 4.96 -0.33
CA GLU A 68 2.22 4.11 0.38
C GLU A 68 2.77 4.80 1.65
N THR A 69 3.02 6.10 1.58
CA THR A 69 3.44 6.87 2.75
C THR A 69 2.36 6.87 3.82
N LEU A 70 1.10 7.14 3.44
CA LEU A 70 -0.03 7.13 4.38
C LEU A 70 -0.26 5.74 4.98
N PHE A 71 -0.23 4.70 4.15
CA PHE A 71 -0.38 3.31 4.59
C PHE A 71 0.68 2.92 5.62
N THR A 72 1.94 3.21 5.33
CA THR A 72 3.07 2.95 6.24
C THR A 72 2.92 3.72 7.55
N MET A 73 2.46 5.00 7.50
CA MET A 73 2.23 5.84 8.69
C MET A 73 1.10 5.31 9.58
N VAL A 74 0.13 4.60 9.03
CA VAL A 74 -0.96 4.01 9.81
C VAL A 74 -0.56 2.67 10.43
N CYS A 75 0.24 1.85 9.73
CA CYS A 75 0.58 0.49 10.15
C CYS A 75 1.71 0.43 11.18
N ILE A 76 2.81 1.17 10.96
CA ILE A 76 4.09 0.90 11.62
C ILE A 76 4.30 1.68 12.94
N PRO A 77 4.01 3.00 13.05
CA PRO A 77 4.42 3.80 14.21
C PRO A 77 3.87 3.30 15.55
N ARG A 78 2.61 2.83 15.59
CA ARG A 78 2.01 2.31 16.83
C ARG A 78 2.73 1.06 17.32
N PHE A 79 3.15 0.19 16.40
CA PHE A 79 3.89 -1.01 16.75
C PHE A 79 5.31 -0.70 17.20
N LEU A 80 6.00 0.24 16.55
CA LEU A 80 7.31 0.74 17.03
C LEU A 80 7.22 1.35 18.42
N TYR A 81 6.17 2.13 18.70
CA TYR A 81 5.92 2.66 20.03
C TYR A 81 5.73 1.55 21.06
N SER A 82 4.92 0.53 20.74
CA SER A 82 4.71 -0.62 21.62
C SER A 82 6.00 -1.39 21.92
N LEU A 83 6.86 -1.60 20.92
CA LEU A 83 8.15 -2.27 21.10
C LEU A 83 9.14 -1.46 21.95
N SER A 84 9.08 -0.12 21.88
CA SER A 84 10.00 0.76 22.61
C SER A 84 9.59 1.02 24.05
N THR A 85 8.28 1.08 24.32
CA THR A 85 7.74 1.45 25.65
C THR A 85 7.17 0.28 26.43
N GLY A 86 6.88 -0.85 25.76
CA GLY A 86 6.12 -1.97 26.33
C GLY A 86 4.62 -1.72 26.44
N ASP A 87 4.12 -0.52 26.05
CA ASP A 87 2.69 -0.22 26.08
C ASP A 87 1.96 -0.85 24.90
N LYS A 88 1.21 -1.91 25.19
CA LYS A 88 0.41 -2.69 24.24
C LYS A 88 -1.04 -2.20 24.11
N ASN A 89 -1.46 -1.16 24.86
CA ASN A 89 -2.84 -0.70 24.91
C ASN A 89 -3.19 0.18 23.71
N ILE A 90 -4.36 -0.04 23.14
CA ILE A 90 -4.93 0.81 22.07
C ILE A 90 -6.41 1.08 22.37
N SER A 91 -6.83 2.33 22.25
CA SER A 91 -8.25 2.68 22.45
C SER A 91 -9.11 2.13 21.31
N TYR A 92 -10.39 1.88 21.61
CA TYR A 92 -11.39 1.43 20.62
C TYR A 92 -11.38 2.31 19.36
N ASN A 93 -11.48 3.63 19.54
CA ASN A 93 -11.52 4.56 18.41
C ASN A 93 -10.25 4.52 17.54
N ALA A 94 -9.06 4.42 18.17
CA ALA A 94 -7.81 4.32 17.46
C ALA A 94 -7.70 3.01 16.68
N CYS A 95 -8.14 1.90 17.28
CA CYS A 95 -8.17 0.59 16.65
C CYS A 95 -9.08 0.57 15.41
N PHE A 96 -10.32 1.01 15.54
CA PHE A 96 -11.27 1.05 14.42
C PHE A 96 -10.89 2.05 13.33
N SER A 97 -10.31 3.20 13.71
CA SER A 97 -9.74 4.14 12.73
C SER A 97 -8.57 3.51 11.97
N GLN A 98 -7.71 2.76 12.64
CA GLN A 98 -6.60 2.05 12.00
C GLN A 98 -7.11 1.01 10.99
N ILE A 99 -8.07 0.16 11.38
CA ILE A 99 -8.72 -0.82 10.49
C ILE A 99 -9.31 -0.12 9.26
N PHE A 100 -10.13 0.92 9.47
CA PHE A 100 -10.77 1.65 8.38
C PHE A 100 -9.75 2.21 7.38
N LEU A 101 -8.73 2.91 7.87
CA LEU A 101 -7.71 3.54 7.03
C LEU A 101 -6.88 2.50 6.28
N ILE A 102 -6.47 1.41 6.93
CA ILE A 102 -5.72 0.31 6.28
C ILE A 102 -6.51 -0.25 5.10
N PHE A 103 -7.79 -0.57 5.29
CA PHE A 103 -8.62 -1.15 4.24
C PHE A 103 -8.94 -0.17 3.12
N VAL A 104 -9.20 1.12 3.43
CA VAL A 104 -9.38 2.17 2.41
C VAL A 104 -8.12 2.33 1.57
N PHE A 105 -6.95 2.37 2.20
CA PHE A 105 -5.69 2.52 1.47
C PHE A 105 -5.37 1.28 0.64
N ALA A 106 -5.57 0.08 1.17
CA ALA A 106 -5.40 -1.17 0.43
C ALA A 106 -6.34 -1.25 -0.79
N ALA A 107 -7.62 -0.94 -0.64
CA ALA A 107 -8.56 -0.92 -1.75
C ALA A 107 -8.18 0.14 -2.82
N THR A 108 -7.78 1.33 -2.37
CA THR A 108 -7.31 2.40 -3.27
C THR A 108 -6.05 2.00 -4.02
N GLU A 109 -5.12 1.28 -3.38
CA GLU A 109 -3.91 0.73 -4.00
C GLU A 109 -4.27 -0.20 -5.16
N PHE A 110 -5.18 -1.15 -4.96
CA PHE A 110 -5.65 -2.04 -6.03
C PHE A 110 -6.24 -1.28 -7.21
N PHE A 111 -7.07 -0.27 -6.96
CA PHE A 111 -7.66 0.55 -8.02
C PHE A 111 -6.61 1.39 -8.76
N LEU A 112 -5.62 1.94 -8.05
CA LEU A 112 -4.51 2.66 -8.68
C LEU A 112 -3.65 1.73 -9.55
N LEU A 113 -3.34 0.52 -9.10
CA LEU A 113 -2.62 -0.47 -9.89
C LEU A 113 -3.38 -0.85 -11.17
N ALA A 114 -4.71 -1.01 -11.10
CA ALA A 114 -5.54 -1.23 -12.28
C ALA A 114 -5.44 -0.08 -13.29
N ILE A 115 -5.52 1.18 -12.82
CA ILE A 115 -5.40 2.36 -13.68
C ILE A 115 -3.98 2.49 -14.25
N MET A 116 -2.94 2.19 -13.47
CA MET A 116 -1.56 2.20 -13.96
C MET A 116 -1.35 1.16 -15.07
N SER A 117 -2.00 -0.01 -14.99
CA SER A 117 -1.97 -1.00 -16.08
C SER A 117 -2.64 -0.47 -17.35
N TYR A 118 -3.76 0.25 -17.21
CA TYR A 118 -4.44 0.90 -18.32
C TYR A 118 -3.60 2.04 -18.94
N ASP A 119 -2.93 2.86 -18.12
CA ASP A 119 -1.99 3.89 -18.58
C ASP A 119 -0.87 3.29 -19.43
N LEU A 120 -0.25 2.20 -18.97
CA LEU A 120 0.77 1.45 -19.72
C LEU A 120 0.20 0.91 -21.05
N TYR A 121 -1.02 0.39 -21.05
CA TYR A 121 -1.69 -0.06 -22.27
C TYR A 121 -1.84 1.09 -23.27
N VAL A 122 -2.34 2.25 -22.85
CA VAL A 122 -2.52 3.41 -23.74
C VAL A 122 -1.16 3.91 -24.25
N ALA A 123 -0.13 3.97 -23.38
CA ALA A 123 1.21 4.44 -23.74
C ALA A 123 1.89 3.55 -24.80
N ILE A 124 1.69 2.23 -24.73
CA ILE A 124 2.37 1.27 -25.62
C ILE A 124 1.53 0.97 -26.87
N CYS A 125 0.22 0.78 -26.71
CA CYS A 125 -0.65 0.35 -27.82
C CYS A 125 -1.25 1.52 -28.59
N LYS A 126 -1.36 2.72 -28.00
CA LYS A 126 -1.97 3.91 -28.63
C LYS A 126 -1.10 5.17 -28.46
N PRO A 127 0.21 5.14 -28.80
CA PRO A 127 1.15 6.21 -28.48
C PRO A 127 0.75 7.57 -29.11
N LEU A 128 0.18 7.57 -30.31
CA LEU A 128 -0.26 8.81 -31.00
C LEU A 128 -1.44 9.49 -30.31
N HIS A 129 -2.27 8.75 -29.59
CA HIS A 129 -3.44 9.27 -28.89
C HIS A 129 -3.22 9.40 -27.37
N TYR A 130 -2.00 9.08 -26.88
CA TYR A 130 -1.72 9.05 -25.46
C TYR A 130 -2.01 10.37 -24.76
N ALA A 131 -1.52 11.48 -25.29
CA ALA A 131 -1.74 12.82 -24.71
C ALA A 131 -3.22 13.26 -24.69
N THR A 132 -4.01 12.77 -25.63
CA THR A 132 -5.46 13.06 -25.72
C THR A 132 -6.24 12.22 -24.71
N ILE A 133 -5.92 10.92 -24.60
CA ILE A 133 -6.62 9.98 -23.72
C ILE A 133 -6.21 10.25 -22.26
N MET A 134 -4.89 10.34 -21.99
CA MET A 134 -4.31 10.52 -20.65
C MET A 134 -3.92 11.99 -20.38
N ASN A 135 -4.85 12.91 -20.64
CA ASN A 135 -4.64 14.31 -20.29
C ASN A 135 -4.77 14.54 -18.79
N SER A 136 -4.21 15.64 -18.28
CA SER A 136 -4.17 15.97 -16.84
C SER A 136 -5.55 16.00 -16.15
N ARG A 137 -6.61 16.32 -16.89
CA ARG A 137 -7.99 16.33 -16.36
C ARG A 137 -8.49 14.90 -16.12
N VAL A 138 -8.26 14.01 -17.08
CA VAL A 138 -8.63 12.59 -16.98
C VAL A 138 -7.84 11.93 -15.87
N CYS A 139 -6.51 12.10 -15.81
CA CYS A 139 -5.68 11.52 -14.76
C CYS A 139 -6.12 11.92 -13.35
N ARG A 140 -6.44 13.22 -13.14
CA ARG A 140 -6.96 13.68 -11.84
C ARG A 140 -8.30 13.03 -11.49
N ARG A 141 -9.23 12.95 -12.45
CA ARG A 141 -10.53 12.28 -12.24
C ARG A 141 -10.35 10.82 -11.87
N LEU A 142 -9.49 10.10 -12.57
CA LEU A 142 -9.22 8.69 -12.31
C LEU A 142 -8.68 8.47 -10.88
N VAL A 143 -7.72 9.28 -10.43
CA VAL A 143 -7.20 9.19 -9.06
C VAL A 143 -8.29 9.50 -8.03
N ILE A 144 -9.07 10.57 -8.22
CA ILE A 144 -10.19 10.90 -7.33
C ILE A 144 -11.20 9.75 -7.26
N CYS A 145 -11.53 9.16 -8.43
CA CYS A 145 -12.42 7.98 -8.47
C CYS A 145 -11.86 6.79 -7.69
N CYS A 146 -10.53 6.53 -7.72
CA CYS A 146 -9.92 5.47 -6.91
C CYS A 146 -10.12 5.70 -5.41
N TRP A 147 -9.87 6.93 -4.93
CA TRP A 147 -10.05 7.28 -3.53
C TRP A 147 -11.52 7.18 -3.09
N ILE A 148 -12.44 7.71 -3.89
CA ILE A 148 -13.88 7.62 -3.62
C ILE A 148 -14.32 6.15 -3.62
N ALA A 149 -13.91 5.36 -4.62
CA ALA A 149 -14.25 3.94 -4.70
C ALA A 149 -13.72 3.17 -3.50
N GLY A 150 -12.46 3.40 -3.07
CA GLY A 150 -11.88 2.81 -1.88
C GLY A 150 -12.71 3.11 -0.63
N CYS A 151 -13.09 4.37 -0.41
CA CYS A 151 -13.95 4.76 0.70
C CYS A 151 -15.34 4.09 0.63
N LEU A 152 -15.99 4.13 -0.54
CA LEU A 152 -17.34 3.60 -0.71
C LEU A 152 -17.42 2.09 -0.50
N VAL A 153 -16.40 1.36 -0.92
CA VAL A 153 -16.36 -0.11 -0.81
C VAL A 153 -16.12 -0.54 0.63
N ILE A 154 -15.35 0.23 1.40
CA ILE A 154 -15.00 -0.11 2.80
C ILE A 154 -16.00 0.45 3.80
N PHE A 155 -16.75 1.50 3.45
CA PHE A 155 -17.69 2.14 4.37
C PHE A 155 -18.77 1.18 4.91
N PRO A 156 -19.46 0.33 4.10
CA PRO A 156 -20.49 -0.57 4.59
C PRO A 156 -19.97 -1.59 5.63
N PRO A 157 -18.90 -2.38 5.39
CA PRO A 157 -18.40 -3.29 6.41
C PRO A 157 -17.83 -2.54 7.62
N ALA A 158 -17.26 -1.35 7.46
CA ALA A 158 -16.75 -0.56 8.57
C ALA A 158 -17.91 -0.06 9.48
N SER A 159 -19.02 0.39 8.89
CA SER A 159 -20.20 0.83 9.68
C SER A 159 -20.79 -0.30 10.52
N LEU A 160 -20.90 -1.51 9.98
CA LEU A 160 -21.34 -2.69 10.73
C LEU A 160 -20.32 -3.09 11.81
N GLY A 161 -19.03 -2.92 11.53
CA GLY A 161 -17.98 -3.16 12.52
C GLY A 161 -18.10 -2.29 13.78
N LEU A 162 -18.63 -1.08 13.67
CA LEU A 162 -18.87 -0.19 14.83
C LEU A 162 -20.01 -0.65 15.74
N GLU A 163 -20.87 -1.55 15.28
CA GLU A 163 -21.97 -2.11 16.06
C GLU A 163 -21.58 -3.35 16.87
N LEU A 164 -20.34 -3.83 16.75
CA LEU A 164 -19.84 -5.01 17.44
C LEU A 164 -19.76 -4.80 18.95
N GLU A 165 -20.21 -5.81 19.70
CA GLU A 165 -20.10 -5.87 21.16
C GLU A 165 -18.90 -6.76 21.57
N PHE A 166 -18.17 -6.33 22.62
CA PHE A 166 -17.01 -7.03 23.17
C PHE A 166 -17.28 -7.34 24.64
N CYS A 167 -17.37 -8.63 25.01
CA CYS A 167 -17.87 -9.08 26.33
C CYS A 167 -16.79 -9.73 27.17
N ASP A 168 -15.99 -10.64 26.59
CA ASP A 168 -15.14 -11.56 27.36
C ASP A 168 -13.65 -11.26 27.26
N SER A 169 -13.18 -10.72 26.16
CA SER A 169 -11.75 -10.48 25.92
C SER A 169 -11.54 -9.14 25.20
N ASN A 170 -10.47 -8.45 25.60
CA ASN A 170 -9.97 -7.27 24.92
C ASN A 170 -8.54 -7.52 24.34
N ILE A 171 -8.10 -8.78 24.28
CA ILE A 171 -6.78 -9.16 23.81
C ILE A 171 -6.85 -9.50 22.31
N ILE A 172 -6.10 -8.76 21.51
CA ILE A 172 -5.95 -8.96 20.07
C ILE A 172 -4.60 -9.62 19.81
N ASP A 173 -4.60 -10.86 19.32
CA ASP A 173 -3.39 -11.59 18.96
C ASP A 173 -2.85 -11.12 17.60
N HIS A 174 -2.38 -9.86 17.60
CA HIS A 174 -1.79 -9.22 16.42
C HIS A 174 -0.89 -8.05 16.83
N PHE A 175 -0.07 -7.52 15.90
CA PHE A 175 0.81 -6.37 16.14
C PHE A 175 0.19 -5.01 15.75
N PHE A 176 -0.94 -5.01 15.06
CA PHE A 176 -1.81 -3.86 14.80
C PHE A 176 -3.27 -4.30 14.81
N CYS A 177 -4.22 -3.34 14.78
CA CYS A 177 -5.63 -3.68 14.66
C CYS A 177 -5.94 -4.12 13.23
N ASP A 178 -6.32 -5.40 13.10
CA ASP A 178 -6.82 -5.99 11.86
C ASP A 178 -8.24 -6.52 12.06
N ALA A 179 -9.03 -6.58 10.98
CA ALA A 179 -10.43 -6.92 11.06
C ALA A 179 -10.66 -8.32 11.64
N PHE A 180 -9.99 -9.36 11.11
CA PHE A 180 -10.23 -10.73 11.53
C PHE A 180 -9.87 -11.02 13.00
N PRO A 181 -8.73 -10.57 13.55
CA PRO A 181 -8.45 -10.70 14.97
C PRO A 181 -9.47 -9.98 15.86
N VAL A 182 -9.98 -8.81 15.43
CA VAL A 182 -11.00 -8.06 16.17
C VAL A 182 -12.35 -8.77 16.12
N LEU A 183 -12.75 -9.33 14.98
CA LEU A 183 -13.99 -10.11 14.85
C LEU A 183 -13.99 -11.35 15.78
N LYS A 184 -12.83 -12.01 15.94
CA LYS A 184 -12.70 -13.20 16.81
C LYS A 184 -12.96 -12.95 18.29
N ILE A 185 -12.76 -11.72 18.79
CA ILE A 185 -12.99 -11.34 20.19
C ILE A 185 -14.36 -10.70 20.42
N SER A 186 -15.16 -10.55 19.36
CA SER A 186 -16.54 -10.06 19.46
C SER A 186 -17.49 -11.14 19.96
N CYS A 187 -18.48 -10.76 20.75
CA CYS A 187 -19.58 -11.62 21.15
C CYS A 187 -20.83 -11.46 20.27
N SER A 188 -20.82 -10.51 19.35
CA SER A 188 -21.87 -10.40 18.31
C SER A 188 -21.69 -11.51 17.25
N ASP A 189 -22.78 -11.84 16.56
CA ASP A 189 -22.68 -12.70 15.37
C ASP A 189 -21.91 -11.96 14.26
N THR A 190 -20.73 -12.45 13.96
CA THR A 190 -19.80 -11.84 12.97
C THR A 190 -19.91 -12.45 11.58
N TRP A 191 -20.68 -13.54 11.40
CA TRP A 191 -20.73 -14.29 10.15
C TRP A 191 -21.03 -13.42 8.93
N PHE A 192 -22.06 -12.57 9.01
CA PHE A 192 -22.43 -11.69 7.90
C PHE A 192 -21.34 -10.68 7.56
N LEU A 193 -20.72 -10.08 8.57
CA LEU A 193 -19.63 -9.10 8.40
C LEU A 193 -18.38 -9.76 7.83
N GLU A 194 -18.01 -10.95 8.30
CA GLU A 194 -16.90 -11.73 7.74
C GLU A 194 -17.10 -12.02 6.26
N GLN A 195 -18.31 -12.48 5.88
CA GLN A 195 -18.64 -12.74 4.48
C GLN A 195 -18.60 -11.46 3.62
N MET A 196 -19.03 -10.33 4.17
CA MET A 196 -18.97 -9.04 3.47
C MET A 196 -17.53 -8.59 3.25
N VAL A 197 -16.68 -8.61 4.29
CA VAL A 197 -15.25 -8.25 4.19
C VAL A 197 -14.56 -9.17 3.18
N PHE A 198 -14.78 -10.48 3.26
CA PHE A 198 -14.22 -11.45 2.32
C PHE A 198 -14.68 -11.17 0.88
N THR A 199 -15.96 -10.96 0.65
CA THR A 199 -16.53 -10.70 -0.68
C THR A 199 -15.94 -9.42 -1.29
N VAL A 200 -15.86 -8.35 -0.49
CA VAL A 200 -15.27 -7.07 -0.92
C VAL A 200 -13.78 -7.26 -1.30
N ALA A 201 -13.01 -7.96 -0.49
CA ALA A 201 -11.60 -8.25 -0.78
C ALA A 201 -11.45 -9.05 -2.08
N VAL A 202 -12.21 -10.13 -2.23
CA VAL A 202 -12.17 -10.99 -3.43
C VAL A 202 -12.55 -10.22 -4.69
N LEU A 203 -13.64 -9.46 -4.66
CA LEU A 203 -14.09 -8.67 -5.82
C LEU A 203 -13.06 -7.59 -6.20
N THR A 204 -12.44 -6.94 -5.22
CA THR A 204 -11.41 -5.91 -5.45
C THR A 204 -10.17 -6.54 -6.10
N VAL A 205 -9.68 -7.66 -5.56
CA VAL A 205 -8.50 -8.38 -6.11
C VAL A 205 -8.79 -8.92 -7.51
N ILE A 206 -9.91 -9.61 -7.71
CA ILE A 206 -10.28 -10.19 -9.01
C ILE A 206 -10.49 -9.09 -10.04
N GLY A 207 -11.20 -8.00 -9.70
CA GLY A 207 -11.43 -6.87 -10.60
C GLY A 207 -10.13 -6.23 -11.06
N THR A 208 -9.20 -5.97 -10.13
CA THR A 208 -7.86 -5.46 -10.45
C THR A 208 -7.09 -6.43 -11.35
N PHE A 209 -7.08 -7.72 -11.00
CA PHE A 209 -6.35 -8.74 -11.74
C PHE A 209 -6.86 -8.89 -13.17
N LEU A 210 -8.17 -8.85 -13.37
CA LEU A 210 -8.78 -8.86 -14.72
C LEU A 210 -8.37 -7.63 -15.54
N CYS A 211 -8.39 -6.43 -14.95
CA CYS A 211 -7.92 -5.21 -15.63
C CYS A 211 -6.45 -5.32 -16.04
N VAL A 212 -5.60 -5.84 -15.14
CA VAL A 212 -4.18 -6.06 -15.42
C VAL A 212 -4.00 -7.08 -16.54
N ILE A 213 -4.63 -8.25 -16.47
CA ILE A 213 -4.53 -9.30 -17.52
C ILE A 213 -4.97 -8.74 -18.87
N LEU A 214 -6.11 -8.06 -18.94
CA LEU A 214 -6.60 -7.48 -20.19
C LEU A 214 -5.59 -6.48 -20.77
N SER A 215 -5.10 -5.55 -19.95
CA SER A 215 -4.10 -4.57 -20.37
C SER A 215 -2.83 -5.25 -20.89
N TYR A 216 -2.30 -6.21 -20.13
CA TYR A 216 -1.05 -6.89 -20.50
C TYR A 216 -1.19 -7.84 -21.69
N THR A 217 -2.35 -8.42 -21.93
CA THR A 217 -2.60 -9.19 -23.16
C THR A 217 -2.37 -8.35 -24.41
N TYR A 218 -2.84 -7.10 -24.42
CA TYR A 218 -2.61 -6.18 -25.54
C TYR A 218 -1.19 -5.63 -25.56
N ILE A 219 -0.63 -5.30 -24.40
CA ILE A 219 0.75 -4.79 -24.26
C ILE A 219 1.75 -5.80 -24.82
N ILE A 220 1.67 -7.07 -24.46
CA ILE A 220 2.56 -8.11 -24.94
C ILE A 220 2.47 -8.25 -26.46
N LYS A 221 1.24 -8.28 -27.02
CA LYS A 221 1.01 -8.32 -28.46
C LYS A 221 1.65 -7.12 -29.18
N ALA A 222 1.60 -5.94 -28.58
CA ALA A 222 2.21 -4.73 -29.12
C ALA A 222 3.74 -4.76 -29.03
N ILE A 223 4.31 -5.15 -27.90
CA ILE A 223 5.78 -5.22 -27.69
C ILE A 223 6.44 -6.21 -28.66
N ILE A 224 5.81 -7.36 -28.93
CA ILE A 224 6.34 -8.35 -29.88
C ILE A 224 6.48 -7.73 -31.28
N LYS A 225 5.57 -6.83 -31.68
CA LYS A 225 5.55 -6.17 -33.00
C LYS A 225 6.50 -4.98 -33.13
N LEU A 226 7.12 -4.50 -32.04
CA LEU A 226 8.04 -3.36 -32.11
C LEU A 226 9.32 -3.76 -32.90
N PRO A 227 9.78 -2.91 -33.83
CA PRO A 227 10.90 -3.25 -34.71
C PRO A 227 12.28 -3.14 -34.01
N LEU A 228 12.42 -2.22 -33.03
CA LEU A 228 13.70 -1.89 -32.42
C LEU A 228 13.87 -2.57 -31.06
N THR A 229 15.00 -3.26 -30.87
CA THR A 229 15.35 -3.95 -29.61
C THR A 229 15.40 -2.99 -28.42
N GLN A 230 15.91 -1.77 -28.59
CA GLN A 230 15.95 -0.76 -27.52
C GLN A 230 14.56 -0.33 -27.05
N GLN A 231 13.59 -0.17 -27.97
CA GLN A 231 12.21 0.16 -27.63
C GLN A 231 11.54 -0.99 -26.88
N LYS A 232 11.76 -2.24 -27.32
CA LYS A 232 11.31 -3.43 -26.61
C LYS A 232 11.84 -3.48 -25.19
N MET A 233 13.13 -3.28 -25.01
CA MET A 233 13.79 -3.31 -23.69
C MET A 233 13.25 -2.22 -22.75
N LYS A 234 13.02 -1.00 -23.25
CA LYS A 234 12.45 0.09 -22.45
C LYS A 234 11.00 -0.22 -22.01
N ALA A 235 10.15 -0.66 -22.95
CA ALA A 235 8.77 -1.05 -22.66
C ALA A 235 8.73 -2.21 -21.66
N PHE A 236 9.54 -3.25 -21.87
CA PHE A 236 9.63 -4.40 -20.98
C PHE A 236 10.08 -4.01 -19.56
N SER A 237 11.10 -3.13 -19.45
CA SER A 237 11.59 -2.66 -18.14
C SER A 237 10.49 -1.94 -17.34
N THR A 238 9.71 -1.06 -17.97
CA THR A 238 8.62 -0.33 -17.32
C THR A 238 7.48 -1.29 -16.92
N CYS A 239 7.08 -2.17 -17.82
CA CYS A 239 6.04 -3.18 -17.58
C CYS A 239 6.41 -4.13 -16.45
N SER A 240 7.67 -4.60 -16.40
CA SER A 240 8.11 -5.55 -15.37
C SER A 240 8.13 -4.92 -13.98
N SER A 241 8.44 -3.64 -13.83
CA SER A 241 8.34 -2.94 -12.55
C SER A 241 6.90 -2.95 -12.01
N HIS A 242 5.94 -2.61 -12.86
CA HIS A 242 4.53 -2.65 -12.47
C HIS A 242 4.05 -4.07 -12.14
N LEU A 243 4.43 -5.08 -12.94
CA LEU A 243 4.05 -6.48 -12.69
C LEU A 243 4.64 -7.01 -11.38
N ILE A 244 5.87 -6.63 -11.02
CA ILE A 244 6.47 -7.02 -9.74
C ILE A 244 5.61 -6.50 -8.58
N VAL A 245 5.26 -5.20 -8.60
CA VAL A 245 4.42 -4.61 -7.55
C VAL A 245 3.06 -5.28 -7.49
N VAL A 246 2.36 -5.43 -8.62
CA VAL A 246 1.07 -6.14 -8.69
C VAL A 246 1.18 -7.56 -8.14
N SER A 247 2.25 -8.28 -8.49
CA SER A 247 2.46 -9.67 -8.02
C SER A 247 2.68 -9.73 -6.50
N ILE A 248 3.43 -8.79 -5.94
CA ILE A 248 3.63 -8.71 -4.49
C ILE A 248 2.29 -8.40 -3.80
N THR A 249 1.58 -7.36 -4.23
CA THR A 249 0.33 -6.91 -3.60
C THR A 249 -0.77 -7.96 -3.74
N CYS A 250 -1.05 -8.46 -4.96
CA CYS A 250 -2.07 -9.49 -5.19
C CYS A 250 -1.69 -10.83 -4.55
N GLY A 251 -0.44 -11.25 -4.67
CA GLY A 251 0.05 -12.52 -4.12
C GLY A 251 -0.06 -12.56 -2.60
N SER A 252 0.30 -11.50 -1.92
CA SER A 252 0.17 -11.39 -0.47
C SER A 252 -1.30 -11.39 -0.02
N CYS A 253 -2.15 -10.64 -0.72
CA CYS A 253 -3.56 -10.60 -0.42
C CYS A 253 -4.23 -11.98 -0.61
N ILE A 254 -3.95 -12.66 -1.71
CA ILE A 254 -4.44 -14.03 -1.96
C ILE A 254 -3.95 -14.97 -0.86
N PHE A 255 -2.68 -14.89 -0.46
CA PHE A 255 -2.13 -15.73 0.60
C PHE A 255 -2.87 -15.55 1.93
N ILE A 256 -3.14 -14.30 2.32
CA ILE A 256 -3.82 -13.96 3.58
C ILE A 256 -5.27 -14.46 3.58
N TYR A 257 -6.00 -14.29 2.45
CA TYR A 257 -7.44 -14.53 2.41
C TYR A 257 -7.86 -15.94 1.94
N VAL A 258 -7.00 -16.67 1.21
CA VAL A 258 -7.38 -17.98 0.63
C VAL A 258 -7.01 -19.15 1.54
N LYS A 259 -6.11 -18.97 2.49
CA LYS A 259 -5.67 -20.06 3.37
C LYS A 259 -6.58 -20.22 4.60
N PRO A 260 -7.08 -21.43 4.91
CA PRO A 260 -7.89 -21.67 6.10
C PRO A 260 -7.09 -21.53 7.40
N SER A 261 -7.75 -21.07 8.45
CA SER A 261 -7.16 -20.75 9.77
C SER A 261 -6.80 -21.99 10.59
N ALA A 262 -5.69 -22.66 10.30
CA ALA A 262 -5.06 -23.58 11.26
C ALA A 262 -4.20 -22.80 12.27
N LYS A 263 -4.04 -23.30 13.49
CA LYS A 263 -3.30 -22.58 14.57
C LYS A 263 -1.86 -22.25 14.21
N ASP A 264 -1.17 -23.10 13.44
CA ASP A 264 0.20 -22.87 12.96
C ASP A 264 0.31 -21.79 11.87
N GLU A 265 -0.83 -21.34 11.30
CA GLU A 265 -0.89 -20.37 10.22
C GLU A 265 -1.00 -18.92 10.71
N VAL A 266 -1.36 -18.69 11.97
CA VAL A 266 -1.46 -17.33 12.54
C VAL A 266 -0.11 -16.63 12.49
N GLU A 267 0.96 -17.32 12.86
CA GLU A 267 2.31 -16.77 12.84
C GLU A 267 2.80 -16.48 11.42
N ILE A 268 2.50 -17.37 10.48
CA ILE A 268 2.86 -17.16 9.06
C ILE A 268 2.08 -15.97 8.49
N ASN A 269 0.80 -15.84 8.82
CA ASN A 269 -0.01 -14.69 8.41
C ASN A 269 0.54 -13.36 8.96
N LYS A 270 0.95 -13.33 10.24
CA LYS A 270 1.63 -12.16 10.83
C LYS A 270 2.92 -11.82 10.08
N CYS A 271 3.74 -12.83 9.72
CA CYS A 271 4.95 -12.61 8.93
C CYS A 271 4.66 -12.03 7.55
N VAL A 272 3.65 -12.57 6.84
CA VAL A 272 3.25 -12.04 5.52
C VAL A 272 2.72 -10.62 5.66
N LEU A 273 1.96 -10.31 6.71
CA LEU A 273 1.48 -8.96 6.97
C LEU A 273 2.63 -7.99 7.28
N VAL A 274 3.66 -8.40 8.01
CA VAL A 274 4.88 -7.59 8.18
C VAL A 274 5.57 -7.31 6.84
N LEU A 275 5.66 -8.31 5.96
CA LEU A 275 6.25 -8.13 4.63
C LEU A 275 5.43 -7.15 3.78
N THR A 276 4.10 -7.25 3.80
CA THR A 276 3.23 -6.37 3.02
C THR A 276 3.14 -4.96 3.57
N THR A 277 3.11 -4.79 4.89
CA THR A 277 2.97 -3.46 5.51
C THR A 277 4.29 -2.70 5.65
N SER A 278 5.44 -3.40 5.61
CA SER A 278 6.75 -2.80 5.84
C SER A 278 7.66 -2.91 4.62
N VAL A 279 7.82 -4.12 4.06
CA VAL A 279 8.81 -4.37 3.00
C VAL A 279 8.29 -3.93 1.63
N ALA A 280 7.02 -4.20 1.31
CA ALA A 280 6.45 -3.81 0.02
C ALA A 280 6.48 -2.28 -0.17
N PRO A 281 5.97 -1.44 0.77
CA PRO A 281 6.08 0.02 0.67
C PRO A 281 7.52 0.54 0.58
N MET A 282 8.45 -0.12 1.26
CA MET A 282 9.88 0.20 1.18
C MET A 282 10.46 -0.11 -0.20
N LEU A 283 10.09 -1.23 -0.82
CA LEU A 283 10.64 -1.66 -2.10
C LEU A 283 10.08 -0.87 -3.29
N ASN A 284 8.84 -0.39 -3.22
CA ASN A 284 8.16 0.28 -4.33
C ASN A 284 8.95 1.47 -4.91
N PRO A 285 9.49 2.41 -4.12
CA PRO A 285 10.34 3.47 -4.64
C PRO A 285 11.55 2.96 -5.42
N PHE A 286 12.18 1.89 -4.94
CA PHE A 286 13.35 1.31 -5.60
C PHE A 286 12.98 0.59 -6.91
N ILE A 287 11.88 -0.17 -6.91
CA ILE A 287 11.40 -0.88 -8.12
C ILE A 287 11.11 0.11 -9.24
N TYR A 288 10.46 1.24 -8.93
CA TYR A 288 10.11 2.25 -9.93
C TYR A 288 11.30 3.16 -10.29
N SER A 289 12.16 3.53 -9.33
CA SER A 289 13.27 4.45 -9.58
C SER A 289 14.49 3.78 -10.22
N LEU A 290 14.90 2.59 -9.75
CA LEU A 290 16.09 1.92 -10.25
C LEU A 290 15.97 1.50 -11.73
N ARG A 291 14.77 1.17 -12.19
CA ARG A 291 14.51 0.79 -13.58
C ARG A 291 14.21 1.97 -14.50
N ASN A 292 13.89 3.14 -13.93
CA ASN A 292 13.59 4.33 -14.70
C ASN A 292 14.81 5.26 -14.77
N LYS A 293 15.48 5.27 -15.94
CA LYS A 293 16.68 6.09 -16.17
C LYS A 293 16.42 7.59 -15.90
N GLN A 294 15.23 8.09 -16.20
CA GLN A 294 14.90 9.50 -16.04
C GLN A 294 14.77 9.88 -14.56
N VAL A 295 14.10 9.05 -13.72
CA VAL A 295 14.02 9.26 -12.27
C VAL A 295 15.43 9.23 -11.66
N LYS A 296 16.26 8.27 -12.06
CA LYS A 296 17.66 8.17 -11.61
C LYS A 296 18.49 9.41 -11.98
N GLN A 297 18.33 9.92 -13.21
CA GLN A 297 19.02 11.12 -13.65
C GLN A 297 18.58 12.34 -12.85
N THR A 298 17.27 12.57 -12.73
CA THR A 298 16.69 13.68 -11.95
C THR A 298 17.15 13.65 -10.48
N PHE A 299 17.19 12.46 -9.87
CA PHE A 299 17.72 12.29 -8.52
C PHE A 299 19.18 12.71 -8.40
N THR A 300 20.03 12.26 -9.34
CA THR A 300 21.45 12.64 -9.39
C THR A 300 21.64 14.15 -9.55
N ASP A 301 20.85 14.77 -10.42
CA ASP A 301 20.92 16.20 -10.68
C ASP A 301 20.43 17.02 -9.48
N LEU A 302 19.43 16.54 -8.77
CA LEU A 302 18.96 17.15 -7.52
C LEU A 302 20.06 17.13 -6.43
N ILE A 303 20.72 15.99 -6.24
CA ILE A 303 21.84 15.87 -5.27
C ILE A 303 22.97 16.83 -5.63
N LYS A 304 23.35 16.95 -6.91
CA LYS A 304 24.38 17.89 -7.36
C LYS A 304 24.00 19.34 -7.05
N ARG A 305 22.74 19.74 -7.31
CA ARG A 305 22.25 21.09 -6.99
C ARG A 305 22.31 21.37 -5.49
N ILE A 306 21.84 20.44 -4.66
CA ILE A 306 21.90 20.57 -3.20
C ILE A 306 23.36 20.70 -2.74
N SER A 307 24.28 19.90 -3.27
CA SER A 307 25.70 19.94 -2.94
C SER A 307 26.35 21.28 -3.31
N LEU A 308 25.95 21.89 -4.43
CA LEU A 308 26.42 23.22 -4.83
C LEU A 308 25.93 24.32 -3.87
N VAL A 309 24.66 24.30 -3.52
CA VAL A 309 24.09 25.26 -2.55
C VAL A 309 24.77 25.15 -1.18
N PHE A 310 25.06 23.92 -0.70
CA PHE A 310 25.81 23.74 0.55
C PHE A 310 27.28 24.24 0.47
N LYS A 311 27.91 24.18 -0.71
CA LYS A 311 29.25 24.78 -0.90
C LYS A 311 29.19 26.29 -0.83
N GLU A 312 28.23 26.93 -1.51
CA GLU A 312 28.04 28.37 -1.48
C GLU A 312 27.76 28.88 -0.07
N ILE A 313 26.95 28.18 0.71
CA ILE A 313 26.66 28.52 2.13
C ILE A 313 27.92 28.41 3.03
N LYS A 314 28.83 27.50 2.70
CA LYS A 314 30.08 27.32 3.48
C LYS A 314 31.16 28.35 3.13
N GLU A 315 31.06 28.98 1.95
CA GLU A 315 32.01 30.00 1.48
C GLU A 315 31.57 31.43 1.81
N CYS A 316 30.33 31.64 2.32
CA CYS A 316 29.83 32.86 2.94
C CYS A 316 30.03 32.85 4.46
#